data_cc53c11a8e3e7a9b0e2a10f89b5db023
#
_entry.id   cc53c11a8e3e7a9b0e2a10f89b5db023
#
_cell.length_a   1.000
_cell.length_b   1.000
_cell.length_c   1.000
_cell.angle_alpha   90.00
_cell.angle_beta   90.00
_cell.angle_gamma   90.00
#
_symmetry.space_group_name_H-M   'P 1'
#
loop_
_entity.id
_entity.type
_entity.pdbx_description
1 polymer ?
#
loop_
_entity_poly.entity_id
_entity_poly.type
_entity_poly.pdbx_seq_one_letter_code
_entity_poly.pdbx_strand_id
1 'polypeptide(L)'
;MGNARRLTGANLISQASLITIMVASGAMALGTAISAVTAAQAADALLSGTVTSAAGEKMGGVTVSAKATGSSITTTVYTDEAGNYYFPPLPSGSYRVWAQAVTYATGKGSVELGAAGHRDFVLAPVKDWVRQLPGDELLAALPGDTPDDARMKTLVRKNCTGCHIASYPLQHRFDQAGWSAVLDLMKHVNVLGTYQGPEHKPNPTIESHKAELAAYLARARGPGESAMKFNLRPRPTGEAARVLFKEYDVPPEPNTTSAIDPASEPTNDGSDWSLGTPSGTNGRYGVHDAQADFDGNLWFTYSFPSRTTTVGRIDAKTGEVRNFKLDDVRGFAVGTHGITRDQRGILWFNTRSNVARGIGGLARLDPKTEKITVYQPPTGMSGTAGTLDVDLNGNVWVTSPDGALLFDAAAEKFTEFKSVTYKNEHGTATVYGLAADRIGNGWWLLMSQDLVDYSDLGTGKSHELKLPAETGEMEQLTADERKLYDTFQPPDFNSPFPWAQGPRRMGADKNGDYVWIGDSFGGNLARVNIQTKEVKLVPLPRPESQQPYEVAVDKNHNVWTNLWSTDLIGKYDQGTGKWTLFDLPTRGSETRYISLLERDGKMQVVLPYSRTRKVAVMTLRSEADLQALKAQVEGRP
;
A
#
# COMPACT_ATOMS: atom_id res chain seq x y z
N MET A 1 -26.58 8.30 -59.59
CA MET A 1 -25.87 9.35 -60.32
C MET A 1 -24.62 9.63 -59.55
N GLY A 2 -23.53 9.05 -59.83
CA GLY A 2 -22.47 9.24 -60.83
C GLY A 2 -21.38 10.05 -60.10
N ASN A 3 -20.16 9.71 -60.00
CA ASN A 3 -19.22 9.02 -60.86
C ASN A 3 -17.95 8.60 -60.07
N ALA A 4 -17.50 7.40 -60.34
CA ALA A 4 -16.17 6.88 -60.06
C ALA A 4 -15.12 7.51 -60.98
N ARG A 5 -13.90 7.73 -60.51
CA ARG A 5 -12.73 7.71 -61.39
C ARG A 5 -11.58 6.95 -60.72
N ARG A 6 -11.28 5.81 -61.31
CA ARG A 6 -10.00 5.11 -61.25
C ARG A 6 -8.95 5.90 -62.05
N LEU A 7 -7.71 5.92 -61.60
CA LEU A 7 -6.57 6.00 -62.50
C LEU A 7 -5.49 5.03 -62.02
N THR A 8 -5.09 4.24 -62.98
CA THR A 8 -4.11 3.14 -62.98
C THR A 8 -2.71 3.67 -63.31
N GLY A 9 -1.69 3.05 -62.72
CA GLY A 9 -0.53 2.53 -63.42
C GLY A 9 0.69 3.41 -63.60
N ALA A 10 1.85 2.97 -63.13
CA ALA A 10 2.88 2.38 -63.99
C ALA A 10 4.20 2.19 -63.24
N ASN A 11 4.76 1.02 -63.40
CA ASN A 11 6.14 0.61 -63.07
C ASN A 11 7.18 1.46 -63.79
N LEU A 12 8.35 1.65 -63.17
CA LEU A 12 9.61 1.68 -63.90
C LEU A 12 10.78 1.22 -62.99
N ILE A 13 11.41 0.19 -63.44
CA ILE A 13 12.70 -0.41 -63.03
C ILE A 13 13.82 0.41 -63.67
N SER A 14 14.91 0.72 -62.97
CA SER A 14 16.23 0.92 -63.59
C SER A 14 17.30 0.99 -62.50
N GLN A 15 18.07 -0.07 -62.39
CA GLN A 15 19.47 -0.28 -62.76
C GLN A 15 20.53 0.34 -61.83
N ALA A 16 21.39 -0.55 -61.39
CA ALA A 16 22.62 -0.41 -60.64
C ALA A 16 23.70 0.33 -61.46
N SER A 17 24.57 1.03 -60.75
CA SER A 17 25.94 1.32 -61.20
C SER A 17 26.91 1.30 -60.02
N LEU A 18 27.76 0.31 -60.02
CA LEU A 18 29.02 0.24 -59.27
C LEU A 18 29.98 1.32 -59.78
N ILE A 19 30.57 2.11 -58.90
CA ILE A 19 31.83 2.80 -59.14
C ILE A 19 32.78 2.44 -58.01
N THR A 20 33.79 1.62 -58.39
CA THR A 20 34.97 1.30 -57.58
C THR A 20 35.98 2.45 -57.79
N ILE A 21 36.39 3.12 -56.75
CA ILE A 21 37.57 3.98 -56.76
C ILE A 21 38.51 3.49 -55.64
N MET A 22 39.60 2.86 -56.06
CA MET A 22 40.80 2.68 -55.25
C MET A 22 41.57 4.00 -55.20
N VAL A 23 41.90 4.47 -53.99
CA VAL A 23 43.05 5.34 -53.76
C VAL A 23 43.79 4.87 -52.54
N ALA A 24 45.09 4.77 -52.74
CA ALA A 24 46.05 4.17 -51.85
C ALA A 24 46.49 5.08 -50.70
N SER A 25 46.77 4.43 -49.58
CA SER A 25 47.87 4.67 -48.64
C SER A 25 48.21 6.09 -48.17
N GLY A 26 47.93 6.33 -46.90
CA GLY A 26 48.51 7.40 -46.11
C GLY A 26 48.30 7.12 -44.63
N ALA A 27 49.26 6.35 -44.02
CA ALA A 27 49.25 6.10 -42.59
C ALA A 27 49.58 7.37 -41.82
N MET A 28 48.61 7.95 -41.08
CA MET A 28 48.88 8.80 -39.93
C MET A 28 48.14 8.20 -38.74
N ALA A 29 48.91 7.56 -37.85
CA ALA A 29 48.43 7.11 -36.56
C ALA A 29 48.18 8.34 -35.67
N LEU A 30 46.93 8.82 -35.59
CA LEU A 30 46.45 9.60 -34.45
C LEU A 30 45.90 8.62 -33.42
N GLY A 31 46.71 8.34 -32.41
CA GLY A 31 46.29 7.64 -31.21
C GLY A 31 45.25 8.49 -30.45
N THR A 32 43.96 8.26 -30.71
CA THR A 32 42.92 8.67 -29.78
C THR A 32 42.97 7.73 -28.59
N ALA A 33 43.63 8.17 -27.51
CA ALA A 33 43.47 7.57 -26.20
C ALA A 33 42.00 7.74 -25.79
N ILE A 34 41.19 6.72 -26.03
CA ILE A 34 39.91 6.58 -25.36
C ILE A 34 40.23 6.29 -23.90
N SER A 35 40.31 7.35 -23.10
CA SER A 35 40.29 7.19 -21.65
C SER A 35 38.93 6.56 -21.33
N ALA A 36 38.93 5.24 -21.17
CA ALA A 36 37.85 4.55 -20.46
C ALA A 36 37.85 5.15 -19.06
N VAL A 37 36.93 6.11 -18.83
CA VAL A 37 36.56 6.50 -17.49
C VAL A 37 35.84 5.25 -16.95
N THR A 38 36.59 4.37 -16.35
CA THR A 38 36.06 3.40 -15.42
C THR A 38 35.42 4.25 -14.32
N ALA A 39 34.09 4.34 -14.31
CA ALA A 39 33.37 4.84 -13.16
C ALA A 39 33.86 3.99 -11.98
N ALA A 40 34.77 4.56 -11.18
CA ALA A 40 35.20 3.93 -9.94
C ALA A 40 33.90 3.65 -9.17
N GLN A 41 33.61 2.39 -8.98
CA GLN A 41 32.48 1.96 -8.18
C GLN A 41 32.72 2.59 -6.81
N ALA A 42 31.90 3.57 -6.44
CA ALA A 42 32.05 4.30 -5.18
C ALA A 42 32.13 3.28 -4.06
N ALA A 43 33.19 3.32 -3.27
CA ALA A 43 33.36 2.40 -2.15
C ALA A 43 32.20 2.61 -1.18
N ASP A 44 31.59 1.52 -0.76
CA ASP A 44 30.54 1.56 0.26
C ASP A 44 31.12 2.09 1.58
N ALA A 45 30.40 3.00 2.22
CA ALA A 45 30.81 3.68 3.43
C ALA A 45 29.80 3.49 4.56
N LEU A 46 30.27 3.45 5.77
CA LEU A 46 29.42 3.32 6.96
C LEU A 46 29.01 4.70 7.50
N LEU A 47 27.73 4.88 7.79
CA LEU A 47 27.20 6.06 8.46
C LEU A 47 26.65 5.66 9.82
N SER A 48 27.06 6.37 10.86
CA SER A 48 26.61 6.16 12.24
C SER A 48 26.50 7.47 13.02
N GLY A 49 26.01 7.39 14.23
CA GLY A 49 25.93 8.52 15.15
C GLY A 49 25.03 8.23 16.35
N THR A 50 24.74 9.26 17.11
CA THR A 50 23.88 9.21 18.29
C THR A 50 22.73 10.19 18.20
N VAL A 51 21.62 9.88 18.87
CA VAL A 51 20.50 10.80 19.07
C VAL A 51 20.28 11.01 20.56
N THR A 52 20.28 12.27 20.97
CA THR A 52 19.98 12.67 22.35
C THR A 52 18.88 13.73 22.39
N SER A 53 18.19 13.84 23.50
CA SER A 53 17.31 14.99 23.76
C SER A 53 18.12 16.24 24.08
N ALA A 54 17.51 17.42 24.05
CA ALA A 54 18.13 18.67 24.49
C ALA A 54 18.51 18.64 25.99
N ALA A 55 17.95 17.72 26.78
CA ALA A 55 18.33 17.47 28.17
C ALA A 55 19.52 16.49 28.32
N GLY A 56 20.09 16.01 27.20
CA GLY A 56 21.22 15.07 27.19
C GLY A 56 20.84 13.60 27.36
N GLU A 57 19.54 13.26 27.37
CA GLU A 57 19.06 11.89 27.50
C GLU A 57 19.25 11.12 26.19
N LYS A 58 19.70 9.86 26.28
CA LYS A 58 19.80 8.95 25.15
C LYS A 58 18.40 8.59 24.62
N MET A 59 18.21 8.66 23.31
CA MET A 59 16.89 8.45 22.70
C MET A 59 16.88 7.19 21.85
N GLY A 60 16.39 6.08 22.42
CA GLY A 60 16.13 4.84 21.67
C GLY A 60 14.85 4.92 20.84
N GLY A 61 14.77 4.13 19.74
CA GLY A 61 13.61 4.04 18.86
C GLY A 61 13.32 5.30 18.03
N VAL A 62 14.31 6.15 17.82
CA VAL A 62 14.21 7.34 16.94
C VAL A 62 14.52 6.93 15.52
N THR A 63 13.70 7.36 14.54
CA THR A 63 14.02 7.16 13.13
C THR A 63 15.17 8.05 12.70
N VAL A 64 16.15 7.49 11.99
CA VAL A 64 17.19 8.25 11.31
C VAL A 64 17.19 7.85 9.84
N SER A 65 17.02 8.84 8.98
CA SER A 65 16.90 8.66 7.55
C SER A 65 18.05 9.32 6.80
N ALA A 66 18.52 8.68 5.72
CA ALA A 66 19.56 9.20 4.85
C ALA A 66 19.15 9.07 3.38
N LYS A 67 19.32 10.16 2.61
CA LYS A 67 19.04 10.19 1.17
C LYS A 67 20.15 10.91 0.43
N ALA A 68 20.78 10.21 -0.51
CA ALA A 68 21.83 10.82 -1.33
C ALA A 68 21.26 11.91 -2.24
N THR A 69 22.03 12.94 -2.51
CA THR A 69 21.65 14.01 -3.44
C THR A 69 21.39 13.43 -4.83
N GLY A 70 20.22 13.74 -5.39
CA GLY A 70 19.78 13.23 -6.70
C GLY A 70 19.28 11.79 -6.70
N SER A 71 19.25 11.10 -5.54
CA SER A 71 18.73 9.74 -5.43
C SER A 71 17.22 9.73 -5.20
N SER A 72 16.54 8.69 -5.73
CA SER A 72 15.16 8.36 -5.39
C SER A 72 15.05 7.45 -4.17
N ILE A 73 16.19 6.99 -3.60
CA ILE A 73 16.23 6.02 -2.50
C ILE A 73 16.47 6.72 -1.18
N THR A 74 15.56 6.52 -0.22
CA THR A 74 15.74 6.89 1.18
C THR A 74 15.98 5.64 2.00
N THR A 75 17.05 5.61 2.79
CA THR A 75 17.32 4.53 3.74
C THR A 75 17.03 5.03 5.15
N THR A 76 16.25 4.27 5.95
CA THR A 76 15.90 4.62 7.33
C THR A 76 16.21 3.49 8.28
N VAL A 77 16.84 3.82 9.41
CA VAL A 77 17.13 2.94 10.53
C VAL A 77 16.56 3.55 11.83
N TYR A 78 16.53 2.77 12.90
CA TYR A 78 16.16 3.23 14.23
C TYR A 78 17.37 3.23 15.15
N THR A 79 17.37 4.13 16.13
CA THR A 79 18.35 4.10 17.21
C THR A 79 18.11 2.91 18.14
N ASP A 80 19.19 2.33 18.65
CA ASP A 80 19.17 1.37 19.74
C ASP A 80 18.78 2.02 21.09
N GLU A 81 18.67 1.24 22.15
CA GLU A 81 18.29 1.74 23.48
C GLU A 81 19.29 2.78 24.04
N ALA A 82 20.55 2.72 23.61
CA ALA A 82 21.59 3.68 23.95
C ALA A 82 21.58 4.95 23.07
N GLY A 83 20.62 5.05 22.14
CA GLY A 83 20.50 6.18 21.22
C GLY A 83 21.45 6.13 20.03
N ASN A 84 22.16 5.03 19.81
CA ASN A 84 23.08 4.89 18.67
C ASN A 84 22.35 4.36 17.44
N TYR A 85 22.79 4.77 16.26
CA TYR A 85 22.27 4.25 15.00
C TYR A 85 23.39 3.85 14.04
N TYR A 86 23.11 2.83 13.23
CA TYR A 86 24.06 2.26 12.29
C TYR A 86 23.35 1.96 10.97
N PHE A 87 23.78 2.65 9.90
CA PHE A 87 23.32 2.33 8.56
C PHE A 87 24.06 1.12 8.00
N PRO A 88 23.41 0.30 7.15
CA PRO A 88 24.17 -0.61 6.30
C PRO A 88 25.10 0.19 5.38
N PRO A 89 26.09 -0.46 4.72
CA PRO A 89 26.94 0.22 3.76
C PRO A 89 26.13 1.03 2.75
N LEU A 90 26.49 2.31 2.59
CA LEU A 90 25.87 3.26 1.67
C LEU A 90 26.92 3.71 0.64
N PRO A 91 26.54 3.96 -0.63
CA PRO A 91 27.44 4.55 -1.62
C PRO A 91 28.05 5.86 -1.11
N SER A 92 29.31 6.14 -1.42
CA SER A 92 29.92 7.43 -1.09
C SER A 92 29.24 8.58 -1.81
N GLY A 93 29.17 9.77 -1.20
CA GLY A 93 28.54 10.95 -1.76
C GLY A 93 27.94 11.89 -0.73
N SER A 94 27.25 12.91 -1.18
CA SER A 94 26.57 13.89 -0.34
C SER A 94 25.19 13.40 0.06
N TYR A 95 24.89 13.39 1.36
CA TYR A 95 23.63 12.92 1.93
C TYR A 95 22.93 14.00 2.73
N ARG A 96 21.63 14.14 2.53
CA ARG A 96 20.72 14.72 3.51
C ARG A 96 20.41 13.64 4.57
N VAL A 97 20.58 13.98 5.85
CA VAL A 97 20.28 13.09 6.98
C VAL A 97 19.34 13.79 7.95
N TRP A 98 18.35 13.06 8.48
CA TRP A 98 17.43 13.64 9.46
C TRP A 98 16.98 12.59 10.48
N ALA A 99 16.77 13.07 11.73
CA ALA A 99 16.28 12.26 12.84
C ALA A 99 14.93 12.77 13.34
N GLN A 100 13.99 11.85 13.66
CA GLN A 100 12.62 12.19 14.03
C GLN A 100 12.09 11.33 15.16
N ALA A 101 11.45 11.98 16.12
CA ALA A 101 10.65 11.35 17.16
C ALA A 101 9.41 12.21 17.41
N VAL A 102 8.26 11.57 17.70
CA VAL A 102 7.05 12.29 18.09
C VAL A 102 7.33 13.14 19.33
N THR A 103 6.77 14.34 19.40
CA THR A 103 6.97 15.39 20.40
C THR A 103 8.29 16.16 20.30
N TYR A 104 9.13 15.87 19.31
CA TYR A 104 10.42 16.55 19.10
C TYR A 104 10.48 17.22 17.73
N ALA A 105 11.27 18.27 17.62
CA ALA A 105 11.60 18.89 16.32
C ALA A 105 12.44 17.92 15.49
N THR A 106 12.19 17.87 14.19
CA THR A 106 13.02 17.10 13.26
C THR A 106 14.44 17.64 13.25
N GLY A 107 15.40 16.83 13.67
CA GLY A 107 16.83 17.12 13.52
C GLY A 107 17.26 16.94 12.08
N LYS A 108 17.82 17.97 11.42
CA LYS A 108 18.23 17.93 10.00
C LYS A 108 19.73 18.19 9.87
N GLY A 109 20.36 17.57 8.88
CA GLY A 109 21.76 17.79 8.57
C GLY A 109 22.17 17.22 7.23
N SER A 110 23.44 17.44 6.88
CA SER A 110 24.09 16.83 5.73
C SER A 110 25.39 16.14 6.15
N VAL A 111 25.79 15.15 5.36
CA VAL A 111 27.05 14.41 5.55
C VAL A 111 27.66 14.17 4.17
N GLU A 112 28.94 14.52 4.03
CA GLU A 112 29.75 14.02 2.91
C GLU A 112 30.33 12.67 3.31
N LEU A 113 29.78 11.61 2.70
CA LEU A 113 30.10 10.23 3.02
C LEU A 113 31.26 9.76 2.14
N GLY A 114 32.45 9.65 2.75
CA GLY A 114 33.63 9.07 2.12
C GLY A 114 33.77 7.59 2.49
N ALA A 115 34.85 7.22 3.19
CA ALA A 115 35.04 5.85 3.71
C ALA A 115 34.15 5.57 4.93
N ALA A 116 33.90 6.58 5.77
CA ALA A 116 32.98 6.55 6.91
C ALA A 116 32.42 7.94 7.15
N GLY A 117 31.23 8.02 7.75
CA GLY A 117 30.57 9.24 8.17
C GLY A 117 30.03 9.11 9.59
N HIS A 118 30.01 10.23 10.29
CA HIS A 118 29.44 10.31 11.63
C HIS A 118 28.55 11.56 11.75
N ARG A 119 27.36 11.41 12.32
CA ARG A 119 26.46 12.54 12.55
C ARG A 119 25.63 12.33 13.81
N ASP A 120 25.79 13.22 14.79
CA ASP A 120 24.96 13.24 15.98
C ASP A 120 23.79 14.21 15.83
N PHE A 121 22.68 13.89 16.50
CA PHE A 121 21.50 14.72 16.58
C PHE A 121 21.14 15.02 18.03
N VAL A 122 20.77 16.28 18.29
CA VAL A 122 20.15 16.71 19.53
C VAL A 122 18.75 17.19 19.21
N LEU A 123 17.73 16.51 19.73
CA LEU A 123 16.34 16.82 19.43
C LEU A 123 15.74 17.67 20.56
N ALA A 124 15.14 18.80 20.19
CA ALA A 124 14.42 19.67 21.09
C ALA A 124 12.92 19.34 21.11
N PRO A 125 12.25 19.37 22.27
CA PRO A 125 10.81 19.15 22.34
C PRO A 125 10.04 20.29 21.64
N VAL A 126 8.88 19.96 21.05
CA VAL A 126 7.98 20.93 20.41
C VAL A 126 6.64 20.98 21.12
N LYS A 127 5.99 22.15 21.10
CA LYS A 127 4.66 22.34 21.71
C LYS A 127 3.55 21.81 20.80
N ASP A 128 3.61 22.06 19.50
CA ASP A 128 2.63 21.62 18.50
C ASP A 128 3.13 20.38 17.76
N TRP A 129 3.00 19.24 18.42
CA TRP A 129 3.43 17.93 17.91
C TRP A 129 2.28 17.08 17.35
N VAL A 130 1.02 17.51 17.50
CA VAL A 130 -0.15 16.68 17.13
C VAL A 130 -0.15 16.30 15.66
N ARG A 131 0.35 17.18 14.79
CA ARG A 131 0.46 16.88 13.34
C ARG A 131 1.53 15.83 12.98
N GLN A 132 2.43 15.51 13.93
CA GLN A 132 3.43 14.46 13.74
C GLN A 132 2.84 13.06 13.95
N LEU A 133 1.63 12.95 14.52
CA LEU A 133 1.02 11.69 14.90
C LEU A 133 0.54 10.88 13.70
N PRO A 134 0.73 9.55 13.74
CA PRO A 134 0.06 8.64 12.84
C PRO A 134 -1.45 8.55 13.13
N GLY A 135 -2.18 7.93 12.21
CA GLY A 135 -3.64 7.90 12.29
C GLY A 135 -4.21 7.18 13.51
N ASP A 136 -3.57 6.10 13.97
CA ASP A 136 -4.04 5.34 15.13
C ASP A 136 -3.95 6.14 16.44
N GLU A 137 -2.90 6.92 16.62
CA GLU A 137 -2.74 7.78 17.80
C GLU A 137 -3.81 8.87 17.85
N LEU A 138 -4.15 9.44 16.68
CA LEU A 138 -5.19 10.46 16.58
C LEU A 138 -6.60 9.87 16.79
N LEU A 139 -6.89 8.71 16.21
CA LEU A 139 -8.16 8.01 16.44
C LEU A 139 -8.30 7.57 17.90
N ALA A 140 -7.25 7.00 18.48
CA ALA A 140 -7.27 6.59 19.88
C ALA A 140 -7.53 7.77 20.82
N ALA A 141 -6.96 8.94 20.53
CA ALA A 141 -7.08 10.15 21.33
C ALA A 141 -8.46 10.85 21.26
N LEU A 142 -9.29 10.50 20.27
CA LEU A 142 -10.65 11.08 20.16
C LEU A 142 -11.47 10.82 21.42
N PRO A 143 -12.34 11.78 21.86
CA PRO A 143 -13.21 11.60 23.02
C PRO A 143 -14.05 10.32 22.91
N GLY A 144 -14.16 9.56 23.99
CA GLY A 144 -14.91 8.31 24.04
C GLY A 144 -15.39 7.95 25.45
N ASP A 145 -15.36 8.91 26.38
CA ASP A 145 -15.67 8.66 27.80
C ASP A 145 -17.18 8.53 28.09
N THR A 146 -18.02 9.06 27.22
CA THR A 146 -19.48 8.93 27.31
C THR A 146 -20.00 8.01 26.21
N PRO A 147 -21.19 7.40 26.36
CA PRO A 147 -21.81 6.59 25.30
C PRO A 147 -21.95 7.36 23.97
N ASP A 148 -22.36 8.63 24.03
CA ASP A 148 -22.47 9.47 22.84
C ASP A 148 -21.12 9.74 22.17
N ASP A 149 -20.08 10.02 22.95
CA ASP A 149 -18.73 10.22 22.41
C ASP A 149 -18.17 8.92 21.82
N ALA A 150 -18.38 7.78 22.48
CA ALA A 150 -17.98 6.47 21.95
C ALA A 150 -18.68 6.17 20.61
N ARG A 151 -19.98 6.46 20.51
CA ARG A 151 -20.76 6.33 19.27
C ARG A 151 -20.21 7.24 18.17
N MET A 152 -19.95 8.51 18.46
CA MET A 152 -19.37 9.44 17.48
C MET A 152 -17.95 9.02 17.06
N LYS A 153 -17.12 8.56 17.98
CA LYS A 153 -15.80 8.03 17.69
C LYS A 153 -15.87 6.84 16.72
N THR A 154 -16.81 5.93 16.93
CA THR A 154 -17.07 4.79 16.04
C THR A 154 -17.50 5.25 14.64
N LEU A 155 -18.43 6.23 14.55
CA LEU A 155 -18.85 6.79 13.26
C LEU A 155 -17.66 7.43 12.51
N VAL A 156 -16.80 8.19 13.20
CA VAL A 156 -15.58 8.75 12.59
C VAL A 156 -14.65 7.64 12.11
N ARG A 157 -14.38 6.64 12.95
CA ARG A 157 -13.50 5.52 12.59
C ARG A 157 -14.00 4.78 11.34
N LYS A 158 -15.29 4.44 11.29
CA LYS A 158 -15.86 3.60 10.21
C LYS A 158 -16.16 4.39 8.92
N ASN A 159 -16.54 5.65 9.02
CA ASN A 159 -16.99 6.42 7.85
C ASN A 159 -15.97 7.44 7.34
N CYS A 160 -15.05 7.93 8.19
CA CYS A 160 -14.09 8.96 7.76
C CYS A 160 -12.70 8.40 7.39
N THR A 161 -12.45 7.11 7.60
CA THR A 161 -11.15 6.47 7.31
C THR A 161 -11.21 5.51 6.12
N GLY A 162 -12.34 5.37 5.47
CA GLY A 162 -12.51 4.52 4.28
C GLY A 162 -11.81 5.05 3.02
N CYS A 163 -11.61 6.38 2.92
CA CYS A 163 -11.09 7.04 1.73
C CYS A 163 -9.68 7.59 1.90
N HIS A 164 -9.24 7.91 3.12
CA HIS A 164 -7.93 8.46 3.45
C HIS A 164 -7.53 8.14 4.89
N ILE A 165 -6.24 8.29 5.18
CA ILE A 165 -5.70 8.11 6.54
C ILE A 165 -6.30 9.10 7.53
N ALA A 166 -6.54 8.64 8.77
CA ALA A 166 -7.18 9.44 9.82
C ALA A 166 -6.39 10.70 10.21
N SER A 167 -5.06 10.65 10.11
CA SER A 167 -4.20 11.78 10.46
C SER A 167 -4.39 12.97 9.51
N TYR A 168 -4.83 12.76 8.27
CA TYR A 168 -5.05 13.86 7.35
C TYR A 168 -6.13 14.86 7.82
N PRO A 169 -7.39 14.46 8.08
CA PRO A 169 -8.37 15.41 8.62
C PRO A 169 -8.06 15.83 10.06
N LEU A 170 -7.62 14.92 10.92
CA LEU A 170 -7.47 15.19 12.35
C LEU A 170 -6.25 16.06 12.71
N GLN A 171 -5.33 16.33 11.78
CA GLN A 171 -4.27 17.32 11.98
C GLN A 171 -4.77 18.77 11.89
N HIS A 172 -5.92 18.99 11.25
CA HIS A 172 -6.53 20.31 11.07
C HIS A 172 -7.38 20.71 12.28
N ARG A 173 -7.69 22.00 12.37
CA ARG A 173 -8.50 22.57 13.44
C ARG A 173 -9.54 23.49 12.83
N PHE A 174 -10.82 23.11 12.96
CA PHE A 174 -11.94 23.91 12.49
C PHE A 174 -12.98 24.06 13.60
N ASP A 175 -13.70 25.16 13.62
CA ASP A 175 -14.90 25.30 14.43
C ASP A 175 -16.04 24.41 13.89
N GLN A 176 -17.18 24.41 14.54
CA GLN A 176 -18.30 23.57 14.13
C GLN A 176 -18.80 23.88 12.72
N ALA A 177 -18.79 25.16 12.31
CA ALA A 177 -19.19 25.55 10.96
C ALA A 177 -18.20 25.04 9.91
N GLY A 178 -16.91 25.15 10.18
CA GLY A 178 -15.85 24.62 9.34
C GLY A 178 -15.91 23.09 9.20
N TRP A 179 -16.10 22.36 10.30
CA TRP A 179 -16.29 20.91 10.25
C TRP A 179 -17.57 20.52 9.49
N SER A 180 -18.66 21.28 9.66
CA SER A 180 -19.89 21.05 8.88
C SER A 180 -19.64 21.20 7.37
N ALA A 181 -18.87 22.21 6.95
CA ALA A 181 -18.51 22.40 5.54
C ALA A 181 -17.63 21.26 5.00
N VAL A 182 -16.68 20.76 5.80
CA VAL A 182 -15.87 19.58 5.45
C VAL A 182 -16.77 18.35 5.26
N LEU A 183 -17.71 18.11 6.16
CA LEU A 183 -18.64 16.99 6.06
C LEU A 183 -19.57 17.11 4.84
N ASP A 184 -20.01 18.33 4.48
CA ASP A 184 -20.79 18.58 3.26
C ASP A 184 -20.01 18.21 1.99
N LEU A 185 -18.69 18.41 1.99
CA LEU A 185 -17.85 17.96 0.90
C LEU A 185 -17.70 16.43 0.92
N MET A 186 -17.38 15.86 2.10
CA MET A 186 -17.04 14.43 2.24
C MET A 186 -18.23 13.50 1.94
N LYS A 187 -19.48 13.89 2.23
CA LYS A 187 -20.64 13.06 1.92
C LYS A 187 -20.83 12.76 0.42
N HIS A 188 -20.17 13.50 -0.46
CA HIS A 188 -20.18 13.30 -1.92
C HIS A 188 -18.85 12.76 -2.47
N VAL A 189 -17.95 12.28 -1.62
CA VAL A 189 -16.67 11.67 -2.01
C VAL A 189 -16.80 10.15 -2.02
N ASN A 190 -16.39 9.51 -3.12
CA ASN A 190 -16.39 8.05 -3.18
C ASN A 190 -15.15 7.43 -2.48
N VAL A 191 -15.14 6.11 -2.35
CA VAL A 191 -14.05 5.34 -1.71
C VAL A 191 -12.66 5.60 -2.32
N LEU A 192 -12.60 6.12 -3.53
CA LEU A 192 -11.36 6.48 -4.21
C LEU A 192 -10.89 7.90 -3.86
N GLY A 193 -11.60 8.60 -2.96
CA GLY A 193 -11.30 9.99 -2.59
C GLY A 193 -11.69 10.99 -3.68
N THR A 194 -12.59 10.61 -4.60
CA THR A 194 -13.02 11.48 -5.70
C THR A 194 -14.36 12.13 -5.36
N TYR A 195 -14.41 13.45 -5.43
CA TYR A 195 -15.65 14.21 -5.36
C TYR A 195 -16.52 13.91 -6.59
N GLN A 196 -17.77 13.49 -6.37
CA GLN A 196 -18.69 13.04 -7.40
C GLN A 196 -19.64 14.13 -7.91
N GLY A 197 -19.61 15.31 -7.30
CA GLY A 197 -20.53 16.40 -7.59
C GLY A 197 -21.71 16.48 -6.62
N PRO A 198 -22.39 17.62 -6.53
CA PRO A 198 -23.50 17.83 -5.57
C PRO A 198 -24.75 17.01 -5.91
N GLU A 199 -24.91 16.61 -7.16
CA GLU A 199 -26.05 15.80 -7.64
C GLU A 199 -25.90 14.30 -7.31
N HIS A 200 -24.71 13.87 -6.90
CA HIS A 200 -24.49 12.48 -6.52
C HIS A 200 -25.15 12.21 -5.17
N LYS A 201 -25.78 11.02 -5.02
CA LYS A 201 -26.39 10.60 -3.75
C LYS A 201 -25.37 10.70 -2.62
N PRO A 202 -25.67 11.44 -1.53
CA PRO A 202 -24.73 11.58 -0.43
C PRO A 202 -24.55 10.28 0.34
N ASN A 203 -23.41 10.15 1.03
CA ASN A 203 -23.20 9.09 2.01
C ASN A 203 -24.29 9.21 3.10
N PRO A 204 -25.13 8.19 3.29
CA PRO A 204 -26.31 8.30 4.14
C PRO A 204 -25.94 8.44 5.62
N THR A 205 -24.86 7.81 6.08
CA THR A 205 -24.41 7.92 7.47
C THR A 205 -23.90 9.32 7.79
N ILE A 206 -23.08 9.90 6.91
CA ILE A 206 -22.57 11.27 7.10
C ILE A 206 -23.74 12.26 7.03
N GLU A 207 -24.66 12.09 6.09
CA GLU A 207 -25.84 12.97 5.96
C GLU A 207 -26.71 12.97 7.21
N SER A 208 -27.01 11.79 7.76
CA SER A 208 -27.89 11.63 8.92
C SER A 208 -27.27 12.15 10.21
N HIS A 209 -25.96 12.01 10.38
CA HIS A 209 -25.25 12.37 11.62
C HIS A 209 -24.41 13.66 11.49
N LYS A 210 -24.56 14.42 10.41
CA LYS A 210 -23.69 15.58 10.11
C LYS A 210 -23.59 16.58 11.26
N ALA A 211 -24.70 16.97 11.85
CA ALA A 211 -24.72 17.97 12.91
C ALA A 211 -23.97 17.50 14.17
N GLU A 212 -24.20 16.25 14.57
CA GLU A 212 -23.55 15.62 15.73
C GLU A 212 -22.05 15.43 15.48
N LEU A 213 -21.67 14.94 14.29
CA LEU A 213 -20.28 14.77 13.87
C LEU A 213 -19.52 16.11 13.84
N ALA A 214 -20.14 17.18 13.32
CA ALA A 214 -19.53 18.50 13.30
C ALA A 214 -19.30 19.05 14.72
N ALA A 215 -20.27 18.90 15.62
CA ALA A 215 -20.13 19.30 17.02
C ALA A 215 -19.06 18.47 17.75
N TYR A 216 -19.04 17.15 17.54
CA TYR A 216 -18.04 16.25 18.11
C TYR A 216 -16.62 16.59 17.64
N LEU A 217 -16.42 16.74 16.32
CA LEU A 217 -15.12 17.09 15.74
C LEU A 217 -14.65 18.48 16.18
N ALA A 218 -15.57 19.45 16.37
CA ALA A 218 -15.23 20.76 16.89
C ALA A 218 -14.75 20.71 18.36
N ARG A 219 -15.31 19.83 19.19
CA ARG A 219 -14.78 19.60 20.55
C ARG A 219 -13.40 18.92 20.51
N ALA A 220 -13.22 17.95 19.63
CA ALA A 220 -11.98 17.23 19.49
C ALA A 220 -10.87 18.09 18.84
N ARG A 221 -11.19 18.76 17.72
CA ARG A 221 -10.24 19.48 16.87
C ARG A 221 -10.73 20.88 16.49
N GLY A 222 -11.27 21.62 17.46
CA GLY A 222 -11.61 23.02 17.30
C GLY A 222 -10.44 23.96 17.54
N PRO A 223 -10.64 25.29 17.30
CA PRO A 223 -9.60 26.31 17.55
C PRO A 223 -9.28 26.51 19.05
N GLY A 224 -10.21 26.17 19.94
CA GLY A 224 -10.05 26.26 21.40
C GLY A 224 -9.28 25.08 22.01
N GLU A 225 -9.48 24.84 23.29
CA GLU A 225 -8.93 23.68 24.01
C GLU A 225 -9.50 22.38 23.42
N SER A 226 -8.63 21.38 23.23
CA SER A 226 -9.00 20.11 22.65
C SER A 226 -9.48 19.12 23.72
N ALA A 227 -10.60 18.45 23.49
CA ALA A 227 -11.07 17.35 24.34
C ALA A 227 -10.31 16.01 24.10
N MET A 228 -9.37 15.97 23.16
CA MET A 228 -8.57 14.76 22.88
C MET A 228 -7.65 14.42 24.06
N LYS A 229 -7.54 13.12 24.35
CA LYS A 229 -6.65 12.59 25.39
C LYS A 229 -5.59 11.73 24.75
N PHE A 230 -4.33 12.18 24.78
CA PHE A 230 -3.23 11.49 24.13
C PHE A 230 -2.54 10.52 25.09
N ASN A 231 -2.59 9.22 24.75
CA ASN A 231 -1.82 8.15 25.39
C ASN A 231 -0.91 7.53 24.32
N LEU A 232 0.22 8.20 24.07
CA LEU A 232 1.12 7.85 22.99
C LEU A 232 1.75 6.47 23.19
N ARG A 233 1.90 5.71 22.10
CA ARG A 233 2.66 4.47 22.13
C ARG A 233 4.13 4.76 22.48
N PRO A 234 4.80 3.86 23.20
CA PRO A 234 6.24 3.97 23.39
C PRO A 234 6.96 3.88 22.02
N ARG A 235 8.12 4.51 21.94
CA ARG A 235 8.98 4.37 20.76
C ARG A 235 9.35 2.90 20.54
N PRO A 236 9.59 2.48 19.28
CA PRO A 236 9.96 1.11 18.95
C PRO A 236 11.18 0.61 19.73
N THR A 237 11.11 -0.64 20.19
CA THR A 237 12.19 -1.35 20.86
C THR A 237 12.34 -2.76 20.30
N GLY A 238 13.40 -3.47 20.66
CA GLY A 238 13.60 -4.86 20.26
C GLY A 238 13.55 -5.06 18.75
N GLU A 239 12.75 -6.03 18.27
CA GLU A 239 12.61 -6.34 16.84
C GLU A 239 12.12 -5.13 16.03
N ALA A 240 11.17 -4.36 16.55
CA ALA A 240 10.62 -3.21 15.86
C ALA A 240 11.64 -2.07 15.64
N ALA A 241 12.63 -1.93 16.52
CA ALA A 241 13.72 -0.97 16.36
C ALA A 241 14.89 -1.49 15.50
N ARG A 242 14.91 -2.79 15.16
CA ARG A 242 15.99 -3.35 14.34
C ARG A 242 15.71 -3.36 12.84
N VAL A 243 14.53 -2.95 12.42
CA VAL A 243 14.17 -2.93 10.98
C VAL A 243 14.97 -1.89 10.20
N LEU A 244 15.15 -2.18 8.93
CA LEU A 244 15.72 -1.30 7.93
C LEU A 244 14.67 -1.02 6.88
N PHE A 245 14.40 0.24 6.58
CA PHE A 245 13.56 0.63 5.45
C PHE A 245 14.42 1.15 4.29
N LYS A 246 14.09 0.74 3.07
CA LYS A 246 14.46 1.42 1.84
C LYS A 246 13.17 1.85 1.16
N GLU A 247 13.01 3.16 0.98
CA GLU A 247 11.86 3.76 0.31
C GLU A 247 12.30 4.31 -1.03
N TYR A 248 11.60 3.95 -2.09
CA TYR A 248 11.88 4.31 -3.47
C TYR A 248 10.79 5.26 -3.97
N ASP A 249 11.17 6.47 -4.36
CA ASP A 249 10.22 7.43 -4.92
C ASP A 249 9.80 6.98 -6.33
N VAL A 250 8.49 6.96 -6.58
CA VAL A 250 7.93 6.74 -7.91
C VAL A 250 7.61 8.11 -8.52
N PRO A 251 8.21 8.45 -9.67
CA PRO A 251 7.96 9.74 -10.32
C PRO A 251 6.48 9.94 -10.63
N PRO A 252 5.98 11.20 -10.60
CA PRO A 252 4.64 11.50 -11.08
C PRO A 252 4.51 11.16 -12.56
N GLU A 253 3.33 10.72 -12.96
CA GLU A 253 3.05 10.52 -14.38
C GLU A 253 2.95 11.87 -15.11
N PRO A 254 3.67 12.05 -16.20
CA PRO A 254 3.47 13.21 -17.04
C PRO A 254 2.08 13.14 -17.72
N ASN A 255 1.37 14.27 -17.73
CA ASN A 255 0.11 14.44 -18.45
C ASN A 255 -1.04 13.54 -18.02
N THR A 256 -1.30 13.44 -16.73
CA THR A 256 -2.54 12.86 -16.24
C THR A 256 -3.75 13.68 -16.67
N THR A 257 -4.92 13.07 -16.80
CA THR A 257 -6.19 13.76 -17.09
C THR A 257 -6.70 14.62 -15.94
N SER A 258 -5.91 14.75 -14.88
CA SER A 258 -6.21 15.60 -13.72
C SER A 258 -5.93 17.06 -14.07
N ALA A 259 -6.85 17.93 -13.68
CA ALA A 259 -6.68 19.37 -13.73
C ALA A 259 -5.64 19.92 -12.72
N ILE A 260 -4.97 19.04 -11.97
CA ILE A 260 -3.92 19.43 -11.02
C ILE A 260 -2.61 19.48 -11.79
N ASP A 261 -2.06 20.67 -11.85
CA ASP A 261 -0.75 20.93 -12.44
C ASP A 261 0.32 20.05 -11.75
N PRO A 262 1.09 19.23 -12.49
CA PRO A 262 2.24 18.51 -11.93
C PRO A 262 3.25 19.43 -11.24
N ALA A 263 3.33 20.71 -11.63
CA ALA A 263 4.14 21.71 -10.95
C ALA A 263 3.64 22.09 -9.55
N SER A 264 2.40 21.75 -9.20
CA SER A 264 1.85 21.90 -7.84
C SER A 264 2.10 20.67 -6.97
N GLU A 265 3.20 19.96 -7.19
CA GLU A 265 3.62 18.85 -6.32
C GLU A 265 3.61 19.29 -4.86
N PRO A 266 2.95 18.54 -3.96
CA PRO A 266 2.98 18.89 -2.57
C PRO A 266 4.45 18.87 -2.08
N THR A 267 4.87 19.97 -1.48
CA THR A 267 6.19 20.09 -0.86
C THR A 267 6.39 19.10 0.30
N ASN A 268 5.32 18.43 0.70
CA ASN A 268 5.28 17.42 1.76
C ASN A 268 5.08 16.02 1.14
N ASP A 269 6.13 15.19 1.16
CA ASP A 269 6.12 13.79 0.74
C ASP A 269 5.94 12.81 1.91
N GLY A 270 5.62 13.31 3.11
CA GLY A 270 5.46 12.54 4.34
C GLY A 270 6.77 12.18 5.05
N SER A 271 7.94 12.48 4.46
CA SER A 271 9.24 12.14 5.04
C SER A 271 9.65 13.05 6.20
N ASP A 272 9.06 14.23 6.33
CA ASP A 272 9.27 15.16 7.44
C ASP A 272 7.99 15.29 8.28
N TRP A 273 7.97 14.68 9.45
CA TRP A 273 6.79 14.64 10.32
C TRP A 273 6.35 16.02 10.83
N SER A 274 7.26 16.99 10.85
CA SER A 274 6.92 18.36 11.25
C SER A 274 5.96 19.06 10.28
N LEU A 275 5.88 18.58 9.04
CA LEU A 275 4.95 19.08 8.02
C LEU A 275 3.55 18.44 8.12
N GLY A 276 3.39 17.41 8.95
CA GLY A 276 2.16 16.65 9.10
C GLY A 276 1.94 15.63 7.98
N THR A 277 0.74 15.07 7.95
CA THR A 277 0.31 14.13 6.90
C THR A 277 0.07 14.87 5.58
N PRO A 278 0.67 14.44 4.47
CA PRO A 278 0.46 15.07 3.17
C PRO A 278 -0.99 14.96 2.70
N SER A 279 -1.40 15.91 1.85
CA SER A 279 -2.73 15.89 1.23
C SER A 279 -2.92 14.65 0.38
N GLY A 280 -4.02 13.95 0.59
CA GLY A 280 -4.42 12.78 -0.19
C GLY A 280 -5.02 13.08 -1.57
N THR A 281 -5.01 14.33 -2.04
CA THR A 281 -5.68 14.73 -3.29
C THR A 281 -5.09 14.08 -4.54
N ASN A 282 -3.83 13.63 -4.48
CA ASN A 282 -3.15 12.96 -5.58
C ASN A 282 -3.36 11.43 -5.61
N GLY A 283 -4.25 10.89 -4.82
CA GLY A 283 -4.51 9.46 -4.72
C GLY A 283 -5.03 8.76 -5.98
N ARG A 284 -5.26 9.50 -7.05
CA ARG A 284 -5.60 8.94 -8.35
C ARG A 284 -4.41 8.33 -9.10
N TYR A 285 -3.19 8.62 -8.68
CA TYR A 285 -1.98 8.35 -9.47
C TYR A 285 -0.92 7.64 -8.65
N GLY A 286 -1.38 6.87 -7.66
CA GLY A 286 -0.51 6.14 -6.77
C GLY A 286 -0.27 4.70 -7.18
N VAL A 287 0.85 4.20 -6.73
CA VAL A 287 1.15 2.79 -6.61
C VAL A 287 0.03 2.12 -5.82
N HIS A 288 -0.46 0.97 -6.27
CA HIS A 288 -1.53 0.28 -5.55
C HIS A 288 -1.01 -0.98 -4.83
N ASP A 289 -0.66 -2.04 -5.56
CA ASP A 289 -0.04 -3.24 -5.02
C ASP A 289 1.42 -3.32 -5.50
N ALA A 290 2.29 -3.95 -4.73
CA ALA A 290 3.69 -4.12 -5.11
C ALA A 290 4.22 -5.50 -4.71
N GLN A 291 5.08 -6.06 -5.56
CA GLN A 291 5.70 -7.37 -5.38
C GLN A 291 7.18 -7.30 -5.77
N ALA A 292 8.05 -7.96 -5.01
CA ALA A 292 9.44 -8.12 -5.40
C ALA A 292 9.63 -9.34 -6.30
N ASP A 293 10.47 -9.23 -7.33
CA ASP A 293 11.00 -10.42 -8.00
C ASP A 293 12.12 -11.08 -7.18
N PHE A 294 12.62 -12.24 -7.60
CA PHE A 294 13.69 -12.94 -6.87
C PHE A 294 15.04 -12.21 -6.92
N ASP A 295 15.23 -11.31 -7.88
CA ASP A 295 16.42 -10.46 -7.94
C ASP A 295 16.30 -9.25 -7.01
N GLY A 296 15.11 -9.03 -6.43
CA GLY A 296 14.78 -7.98 -5.48
C GLY A 296 14.32 -6.68 -6.13
N ASN A 297 14.14 -6.63 -7.46
CA ASN A 297 13.49 -5.49 -8.09
C ASN A 297 12.00 -5.46 -7.70
N LEU A 298 11.45 -4.27 -7.63
CA LEU A 298 10.08 -4.07 -7.16
C LEU A 298 9.16 -3.79 -8.35
N TRP A 299 8.09 -4.54 -8.43
CA TRP A 299 7.07 -4.38 -9.46
C TRP A 299 5.80 -3.86 -8.80
N PHE A 300 5.14 -2.87 -9.39
CA PHE A 300 3.95 -2.26 -8.83
C PHE A 300 2.85 -2.06 -9.87
N THR A 301 1.61 -2.15 -9.41
CA THR A 301 0.43 -1.89 -10.23
C THR A 301 0.00 -0.43 -10.13
N TYR A 302 -0.63 0.04 -11.21
CA TYR A 302 -1.23 1.36 -11.29
C TYR A 302 -2.76 1.21 -11.36
N SER A 303 -3.45 1.56 -10.29
CA SER A 303 -4.88 1.24 -10.12
C SER A 303 -5.82 2.13 -10.94
N PHE A 304 -5.33 3.25 -11.41
CA PHE A 304 -6.12 4.25 -12.12
C PHE A 304 -5.69 4.40 -13.58
N PRO A 305 -6.58 4.92 -14.45
CA PRO A 305 -6.19 5.18 -15.83
C PRO A 305 -4.96 6.08 -15.89
N SER A 306 -3.95 5.58 -16.56
CA SER A 306 -2.67 6.23 -16.79
C SER A 306 -2.46 6.37 -18.29
N ARG A 307 -1.58 7.26 -18.72
CA ARG A 307 -1.20 7.33 -20.13
C ARG A 307 0.00 6.46 -20.45
N THR A 308 0.80 6.14 -19.46
CA THR A 308 2.11 5.51 -19.64
C THR A 308 2.29 4.19 -18.90
N THR A 309 1.51 3.94 -17.83
CA THR A 309 1.80 2.86 -16.89
C THR A 309 0.62 1.94 -16.66
N THR A 310 0.77 0.68 -17.01
CA THR A 310 -0.04 -0.45 -16.53
C THR A 310 0.60 -1.06 -15.29
N VAL A 311 1.88 -1.41 -15.38
CA VAL A 311 2.74 -1.84 -14.28
C VAL A 311 4.08 -1.13 -14.37
N GLY A 312 4.71 -0.87 -13.23
CA GLY A 312 6.05 -0.30 -13.17
C GLY A 312 7.05 -1.25 -12.52
N ARG A 313 8.33 -1.09 -12.85
CA ARG A 313 9.46 -1.79 -12.23
C ARG A 313 10.42 -0.75 -11.64
N ILE A 314 10.86 -0.99 -10.42
CA ILE A 314 11.92 -0.23 -9.77
C ILE A 314 13.16 -1.13 -9.68
N ASP A 315 14.27 -0.69 -10.19
CA ASP A 315 15.55 -1.32 -9.95
C ASP A 315 15.97 -1.12 -8.48
N ALA A 316 16.14 -2.19 -7.75
CA ALA A 316 16.38 -2.13 -6.29
C ALA A 316 17.75 -1.53 -5.92
N LYS A 317 18.70 -1.46 -6.85
CA LYS A 317 20.05 -0.90 -6.62
C LYS A 317 20.10 0.58 -6.96
N THR A 318 19.51 0.96 -8.09
CA THR A 318 19.61 2.33 -8.63
C THR A 318 18.40 3.20 -8.28
N GLY A 319 17.24 2.59 -7.98
CA GLY A 319 15.98 3.28 -7.81
C GLY A 319 15.37 3.78 -9.13
N GLU A 320 15.93 3.36 -10.27
CA GLU A 320 15.37 3.70 -11.59
C GLU A 320 14.00 3.06 -11.77
N VAL A 321 13.03 3.85 -12.25
CA VAL A 321 11.67 3.39 -12.52
C VAL A 321 11.47 3.22 -14.02
N ARG A 322 11.02 2.01 -14.42
CA ARG A 322 10.59 1.71 -15.79
C ARG A 322 9.10 1.38 -15.81
N ASN A 323 8.38 1.96 -16.76
CA ASN A 323 6.96 1.77 -16.94
C ASN A 323 6.67 0.84 -18.11
N PHE A 324 5.71 -0.07 -17.94
CA PHE A 324 5.21 -0.99 -18.94
C PHE A 324 3.74 -0.67 -19.22
N LYS A 325 3.42 -0.50 -20.50
CA LYS A 325 2.10 -0.11 -20.95
C LYS A 325 1.43 -1.25 -21.74
N LEU A 326 0.22 -1.56 -21.36
CA LEU A 326 -0.72 -2.29 -22.20
C LEU A 326 -1.79 -1.29 -22.66
N ASP A 327 -1.97 -1.13 -23.97
CA ASP A 327 -2.92 -0.17 -24.51
C ASP A 327 -4.37 -0.65 -24.43
N ASP A 328 -5.28 0.23 -23.99
CA ASP A 328 -6.71 0.08 -24.19
C ASP A 328 -7.12 0.62 -25.59
N VAL A 329 -8.40 0.44 -25.96
CA VAL A 329 -8.94 0.89 -27.26
C VAL A 329 -8.82 2.40 -27.51
N ARG A 330 -8.53 3.18 -26.47
CA ARG A 330 -8.38 4.64 -26.51
C ARG A 330 -6.93 5.08 -26.50
N GLY A 331 -5.98 4.13 -26.45
CA GLY A 331 -4.55 4.41 -26.32
C GLY A 331 -4.09 4.81 -24.93
N PHE A 332 -4.94 4.67 -23.88
CA PHE A 332 -4.53 4.77 -22.49
C PHE A 332 -3.95 3.45 -22.00
N ALA A 333 -3.15 3.50 -20.94
CA ALA A 333 -2.71 2.30 -20.29
C ALA A 333 -3.90 1.59 -19.61
N VAL A 334 -3.98 0.28 -19.78
CA VAL A 334 -4.97 -0.55 -19.08
C VAL A 334 -4.71 -0.47 -17.58
N GLY A 335 -5.72 -0.12 -16.79
CA GLY A 335 -5.64 -0.10 -15.34
C GLY A 335 -5.51 -1.50 -14.75
N THR A 336 -4.75 -1.60 -13.67
CA THR A 336 -4.54 -2.83 -12.90
C THR A 336 -4.94 -2.61 -11.44
N HIS A 337 -4.92 -3.69 -10.63
CA HIS A 337 -5.15 -3.56 -9.20
C HIS A 337 -4.20 -4.46 -8.42
N GLY A 338 -4.41 -5.78 -8.44
CA GLY A 338 -3.59 -6.75 -7.73
C GLY A 338 -2.38 -7.23 -8.54
N ILE A 339 -1.31 -7.61 -7.82
CA ILE A 339 -0.14 -8.31 -8.37
C ILE A 339 0.31 -9.36 -7.36
N THR A 340 0.66 -10.54 -7.84
CA THR A 340 1.24 -11.62 -7.02
C THR A 340 2.37 -12.32 -7.78
N ARG A 341 3.17 -13.11 -7.07
CA ARG A 341 4.30 -13.87 -7.63
C ARG A 341 4.10 -15.35 -7.39
N ASP A 342 4.26 -16.17 -8.43
CA ASP A 342 4.27 -17.63 -8.29
C ASP A 342 5.64 -18.16 -7.80
N GLN A 343 5.69 -19.46 -7.50
CA GLN A 343 6.88 -20.15 -6.99
C GLN A 343 8.03 -20.18 -8.01
N ARG A 344 7.76 -19.94 -9.29
CA ARG A 344 8.75 -19.86 -10.38
C ARG A 344 9.30 -18.44 -10.56
N GLY A 345 8.74 -17.45 -9.83
CA GLY A 345 9.10 -16.05 -9.93
C GLY A 345 8.35 -15.29 -11.03
N ILE A 346 7.35 -15.90 -11.66
CA ILE A 346 6.47 -15.23 -12.60
C ILE A 346 5.51 -14.32 -11.81
N LEU A 347 5.30 -13.12 -12.31
CA LEU A 347 4.35 -12.17 -11.76
C LEU A 347 3.01 -12.28 -12.51
N TRP A 348 1.94 -12.26 -11.74
CA TRP A 348 0.58 -12.27 -12.24
C TRP A 348 -0.14 -11.03 -11.77
N PHE A 349 -0.90 -10.38 -12.66
CA PHE A 349 -1.72 -9.22 -12.30
C PHE A 349 -3.02 -9.21 -13.09
N ASN A 350 -4.06 -8.60 -12.52
CA ASN A 350 -5.31 -8.41 -13.24
C ASN A 350 -5.27 -7.16 -14.13
N THR A 351 -6.00 -7.18 -15.25
CA THR A 351 -6.32 -5.99 -16.03
C THR A 351 -7.78 -5.63 -15.84
N ARG A 352 -8.10 -4.37 -15.57
CA ARG A 352 -9.49 -3.93 -15.30
C ARG A 352 -10.36 -3.82 -16.54
N SER A 353 -9.76 -3.67 -17.68
CA SER A 353 -10.43 -3.71 -18.98
C SER A 353 -9.52 -4.33 -20.02
N ASN A 354 -10.12 -4.86 -21.06
CA ASN A 354 -9.41 -5.36 -22.22
C ASN A 354 -9.79 -4.53 -23.44
N VAL A 355 -8.84 -4.46 -24.32
CA VAL A 355 -8.90 -3.81 -25.61
C VAL A 355 -10.07 -4.33 -26.48
N ALA A 356 -10.38 -5.62 -26.41
CA ALA A 356 -11.34 -6.25 -27.33
C ALA A 356 -12.77 -6.40 -26.77
N ARG A 357 -12.95 -6.48 -25.45
CA ARG A 357 -14.24 -6.85 -24.84
C ARG A 357 -14.76 -5.90 -23.76
N GLY A 358 -13.94 -4.94 -23.30
CA GLY A 358 -14.29 -4.09 -22.16
C GLY A 358 -14.33 -4.81 -20.80
N ILE A 359 -13.93 -6.09 -20.71
CA ILE A 359 -13.86 -6.87 -19.48
C ILE A 359 -12.41 -7.11 -19.06
N GLY A 360 -12.18 -7.28 -17.76
CA GLY A 360 -10.85 -7.55 -17.21
C GLY A 360 -10.31 -8.92 -17.62
N GLY A 361 -8.99 -9.02 -17.73
CA GLY A 361 -8.23 -10.24 -18.01
C GLY A 361 -7.16 -10.50 -16.96
N LEU A 362 -6.47 -11.63 -17.08
CA LEU A 362 -5.32 -12.01 -16.26
C LEU A 362 -4.03 -11.86 -17.09
N ALA A 363 -3.05 -11.17 -16.57
CA ALA A 363 -1.77 -10.97 -17.23
C ALA A 363 -0.66 -11.74 -16.49
N ARG A 364 0.19 -12.39 -17.30
CA ARG A 364 1.42 -13.07 -16.90
C ARG A 364 2.62 -12.22 -17.33
N LEU A 365 3.50 -11.88 -16.40
CA LEU A 365 4.73 -11.14 -16.63
C LEU A 365 5.93 -11.99 -16.20
N ASP A 366 6.84 -12.23 -17.10
CA ASP A 366 8.13 -12.83 -16.78
C ASP A 366 9.15 -11.70 -16.48
N PRO A 367 9.61 -11.55 -15.23
CA PRO A 367 10.52 -10.46 -14.86
C PRO A 367 11.89 -10.50 -15.57
N LYS A 368 12.33 -11.68 -16.02
CA LYS A 368 13.63 -11.85 -16.70
C LYS A 368 13.59 -11.39 -18.14
N THR A 369 12.51 -11.70 -18.83
CA THR A 369 12.32 -11.34 -20.25
C THR A 369 11.48 -10.09 -20.43
N GLU A 370 10.82 -9.63 -19.37
CA GLU A 370 9.86 -8.52 -19.33
C GLU A 370 8.67 -8.72 -20.28
N LYS A 371 8.45 -9.95 -20.72
CA LYS A 371 7.33 -10.29 -21.61
C LYS A 371 6.04 -10.37 -20.83
N ILE A 372 5.02 -9.65 -21.32
CA ILE A 372 3.65 -9.70 -20.79
C ILE A 372 2.76 -10.49 -21.77
N THR A 373 2.00 -11.45 -21.23
CA THR A 373 0.97 -12.21 -21.95
C THR A 373 -0.35 -12.03 -21.23
N VAL A 374 -1.43 -11.69 -21.95
CA VAL A 374 -2.75 -11.48 -21.36
C VAL A 374 -3.69 -12.61 -21.75
N TYR A 375 -4.33 -13.23 -20.78
CA TYR A 375 -5.33 -14.26 -20.92
C TYR A 375 -6.72 -13.67 -20.67
N GLN A 376 -7.66 -13.99 -21.55
CA GLN A 376 -9.03 -13.49 -21.45
C GLN A 376 -9.97 -14.60 -21.00
N PRO A 377 -10.80 -14.37 -19.98
CA PRO A 377 -11.89 -15.31 -19.68
C PRO A 377 -12.75 -15.55 -20.91
N PRO A 378 -13.25 -16.78 -21.15
CA PRO A 378 -14.15 -17.09 -22.26
C PRO A 378 -15.39 -16.20 -22.29
N THR A 379 -16.03 -16.12 -23.46
CA THR A 379 -17.32 -15.40 -23.61
C THR A 379 -18.38 -16.06 -22.73
N GLY A 380 -19.07 -15.27 -21.93
CA GLY A 380 -20.09 -15.74 -20.98
C GLY A 380 -19.58 -15.84 -19.54
N MET A 381 -18.26 -15.87 -19.32
CA MET A 381 -17.70 -15.72 -17.98
C MET A 381 -17.54 -14.24 -17.61
N SER A 382 -17.53 -13.96 -16.32
CA SER A 382 -17.19 -12.65 -15.78
C SER A 382 -15.72 -12.32 -16.06
N GLY A 383 -15.40 -11.03 -16.17
CA GLY A 383 -14.01 -10.57 -16.23
C GLY A 383 -13.34 -10.60 -14.87
N THR A 384 -12.03 -10.35 -14.83
CA THR A 384 -11.29 -10.18 -13.58
C THR A 384 -11.60 -8.82 -12.93
N ALA A 385 -11.61 -8.75 -11.60
CA ALA A 385 -11.97 -7.53 -10.87
C ALA A 385 -10.78 -6.89 -10.14
N GLY A 386 -10.21 -7.53 -9.13
CA GLY A 386 -9.30 -6.86 -8.21
C GLY A 386 -8.11 -7.68 -7.75
N THR A 387 -8.28 -8.46 -6.71
CA THR A 387 -7.20 -9.19 -6.04
C THR A 387 -6.96 -10.57 -6.64
N LEU A 388 -5.78 -11.09 -6.44
CA LEU A 388 -5.38 -12.41 -6.94
C LEU A 388 -4.36 -13.06 -6.00
N ASP A 389 -4.33 -14.38 -6.01
CA ASP A 389 -3.35 -15.19 -5.29
C ASP A 389 -3.00 -16.45 -6.10
N VAL A 390 -1.87 -17.07 -5.81
CA VAL A 390 -1.39 -18.28 -6.48
C VAL A 390 -1.46 -19.46 -5.50
N ASP A 391 -2.02 -20.59 -5.95
CA ASP A 391 -2.02 -21.83 -5.17
C ASP A 391 -0.64 -22.53 -5.20
N LEU A 392 -0.49 -23.59 -4.44
CA LEU A 392 0.76 -24.37 -4.38
C LEU A 392 1.07 -25.14 -5.67
N ASN A 393 0.09 -25.29 -6.57
CA ASN A 393 0.25 -25.93 -7.88
C ASN A 393 0.63 -24.92 -8.97
N GLY A 394 0.64 -23.63 -8.64
CA GLY A 394 0.94 -22.54 -9.57
C GLY A 394 -0.27 -22.07 -10.39
N ASN A 395 -1.47 -22.47 -10.03
CA ASN A 395 -2.71 -21.93 -10.59
C ASN A 395 -3.03 -20.58 -9.95
N VAL A 396 -3.73 -19.73 -10.69
CA VAL A 396 -4.01 -18.36 -10.27
C VAL A 396 -5.50 -18.18 -9.98
N TRP A 397 -5.79 -17.82 -8.75
CA TRP A 397 -7.10 -17.35 -8.36
C TRP A 397 -7.18 -15.83 -8.52
N VAL A 398 -8.27 -15.33 -9.07
CA VAL A 398 -8.52 -13.90 -9.24
C VAL A 398 -10.00 -13.59 -9.00
N THR A 399 -10.30 -12.51 -8.28
CA THR A 399 -11.69 -12.08 -8.08
C THR A 399 -12.35 -11.69 -9.40
N SER A 400 -13.64 -11.99 -9.52
CA SER A 400 -14.55 -11.48 -10.54
C SER A 400 -15.58 -10.53 -9.89
N PRO A 401 -16.38 -9.80 -10.65
CA PRO A 401 -17.42 -8.92 -10.08
C PRO A 401 -18.40 -9.62 -9.13
N ASP A 402 -18.66 -10.91 -9.34
CA ASP A 402 -19.67 -11.70 -8.64
C ASP A 402 -19.16 -13.05 -8.11
N GLY A 403 -17.83 -13.17 -7.87
CA GLY A 403 -17.20 -14.38 -7.36
C GLY A 403 -15.71 -14.43 -7.61
N ALA A 404 -15.19 -15.58 -8.04
CA ALA A 404 -13.80 -15.79 -8.35
C ALA A 404 -13.59 -16.64 -9.59
N LEU A 405 -12.46 -16.46 -10.25
CA LEU A 405 -11.99 -17.28 -11.37
C LEU A 405 -10.72 -18.02 -10.95
N LEU A 406 -10.67 -19.31 -11.22
CA LEU A 406 -9.46 -20.11 -11.19
C LEU A 406 -8.90 -20.19 -12.61
N PHE A 407 -7.64 -19.82 -12.78
CA PHE A 407 -6.89 -20.01 -14.02
C PHE A 407 -5.87 -21.15 -13.82
N ASP A 408 -6.12 -22.28 -14.50
CA ASP A 408 -5.13 -23.34 -14.62
C ASP A 408 -4.02 -22.87 -15.54
N ALA A 409 -2.86 -22.60 -14.97
CA ALA A 409 -1.73 -22.02 -15.71
C ALA A 409 -1.06 -23.01 -16.67
N ALA A 410 -1.24 -24.32 -16.49
CA ALA A 410 -0.72 -25.34 -17.37
C ALA A 410 -1.63 -25.60 -18.57
N ALA A 411 -2.95 -25.63 -18.34
CA ALA A 411 -3.95 -25.83 -19.37
C ALA A 411 -4.41 -24.53 -20.05
N GLU A 412 -4.03 -23.36 -19.50
CA GLU A 412 -4.46 -22.02 -19.91
C GLU A 412 -6.00 -21.88 -19.96
N LYS A 413 -6.68 -22.44 -18.93
CA LYS A 413 -8.15 -22.48 -18.86
C LYS A 413 -8.69 -21.81 -17.62
N PHE A 414 -9.81 -21.10 -17.77
CA PHE A 414 -10.55 -20.51 -16.67
C PHE A 414 -11.69 -21.44 -16.21
N THR A 415 -11.90 -21.49 -14.89
CA THR A 415 -13.09 -22.04 -14.23
C THR A 415 -13.68 -20.95 -13.36
N GLU A 416 -15.01 -20.76 -13.43
CA GLU A 416 -15.71 -19.70 -12.69
C GLU A 416 -16.45 -20.29 -11.49
N PHE A 417 -16.33 -19.59 -10.35
CA PHE A 417 -17.04 -19.85 -9.10
C PHE A 417 -17.84 -18.61 -8.71
N LYS A 418 -19.16 -18.73 -8.69
CA LYS A 418 -20.06 -17.64 -8.31
C LYS A 418 -20.22 -17.57 -6.81
N SER A 419 -20.36 -16.36 -6.28
CA SER A 419 -20.72 -16.14 -4.88
C SER A 419 -22.10 -16.69 -4.55
N VAL A 420 -22.27 -17.21 -3.34
CA VAL A 420 -23.53 -17.84 -2.90
C VAL A 420 -24.60 -16.76 -2.70
N THR A 421 -24.29 -15.71 -1.92
CA THR A 421 -25.22 -14.60 -1.63
C THR A 421 -24.68 -13.28 -2.20
N TYR A 422 -24.50 -13.22 -3.52
CA TYR A 422 -24.00 -12.00 -4.15
C TYR A 422 -25.00 -10.84 -4.09
N LYS A 423 -26.29 -11.13 -4.05
CA LYS A 423 -27.38 -10.14 -3.99
C LYS A 423 -28.42 -10.56 -2.96
N ASN A 424 -28.75 -9.67 -2.04
CA ASN A 424 -29.80 -9.87 -1.03
C ASN A 424 -30.71 -8.63 -0.92
N GLU A 425 -31.56 -8.53 0.12
CA GLU A 425 -32.44 -7.39 0.35
C GLU A 425 -31.72 -6.07 0.55
N HIS A 426 -30.45 -6.10 0.98
CA HIS A 426 -29.59 -4.92 1.12
C HIS A 426 -28.88 -4.54 -0.17
N GLY A 427 -29.00 -5.35 -1.26
CA GLY A 427 -28.47 -5.08 -2.61
C GLY A 427 -27.33 -6.01 -3.02
N THR A 428 -26.39 -5.48 -3.80
CA THR A 428 -25.30 -6.26 -4.41
C THR A 428 -24.02 -6.14 -3.60
N ALA A 429 -23.41 -7.27 -3.26
CA ALA A 429 -22.13 -7.32 -2.56
C ALA A 429 -20.98 -6.77 -3.41
N THR A 430 -19.90 -6.39 -2.75
CA THR A 430 -18.62 -6.06 -3.38
C THR A 430 -17.63 -7.18 -3.12
N VAL A 431 -17.29 -7.94 -4.16
CA VAL A 431 -16.23 -8.95 -4.09
C VAL A 431 -14.88 -8.25 -4.11
N TYR A 432 -14.00 -8.55 -3.11
CA TYR A 432 -12.74 -7.81 -3.03
C TYR A 432 -11.52 -8.67 -2.64
N GLY A 433 -11.36 -9.07 -1.37
CA GLY A 433 -10.23 -9.87 -0.92
C GLY A 433 -10.28 -11.31 -1.45
N LEU A 434 -9.11 -11.90 -1.70
CA LEU A 434 -9.00 -13.28 -2.18
C LEU A 434 -7.72 -13.93 -1.67
N ALA A 435 -7.80 -15.22 -1.34
CA ALA A 435 -6.65 -16.07 -1.08
C ALA A 435 -6.88 -17.49 -1.62
N ALA A 436 -5.81 -18.18 -1.96
CA ALA A 436 -5.81 -19.61 -2.25
C ALA A 436 -5.27 -20.38 -1.05
N ASP A 437 -5.98 -21.38 -0.54
CA ASP A 437 -5.52 -22.18 0.59
C ASP A 437 -4.47 -23.24 0.19
N ARG A 438 -3.93 -23.97 1.18
CA ARG A 438 -2.89 -24.98 0.95
C ARG A 438 -3.36 -26.20 0.15
N ILE A 439 -4.67 -26.43 0.04
CA ILE A 439 -5.25 -27.53 -0.75
C ILE A 439 -5.77 -27.09 -2.11
N GLY A 440 -5.59 -25.80 -2.45
CA GLY A 440 -5.88 -25.22 -3.76
C GLY A 440 -7.25 -24.57 -3.88
N ASN A 441 -8.11 -24.59 -2.86
CA ASN A 441 -9.38 -23.88 -2.91
C ASN A 441 -9.17 -22.37 -2.84
N GLY A 442 -9.97 -21.63 -3.63
CA GLY A 442 -10.06 -20.18 -3.54
C GLY A 442 -11.03 -19.75 -2.45
N TRP A 443 -10.69 -18.68 -1.76
CA TRP A 443 -11.50 -18.01 -0.76
C TRP A 443 -11.64 -16.55 -1.18
N TRP A 444 -12.84 -15.97 -1.07
CA TRP A 444 -13.05 -14.55 -1.42
C TRP A 444 -14.08 -13.90 -0.51
N LEU A 445 -14.02 -12.58 -0.41
CA LEU A 445 -14.79 -11.78 0.53
C LEU A 445 -15.90 -11.01 -0.18
N LEU A 446 -17.09 -11.01 0.43
CA LEU A 446 -18.18 -10.11 0.11
C LEU A 446 -18.16 -8.97 1.13
N MET A 447 -17.33 -7.98 0.83
CA MET A 447 -16.87 -6.94 1.75
C MET A 447 -17.98 -6.16 2.47
N SER A 448 -19.06 -5.84 1.74
CA SER A 448 -20.16 -5.04 2.27
C SER A 448 -21.19 -5.83 3.08
N GLN A 449 -21.06 -7.16 3.16
CA GLN A 449 -22.04 -8.05 3.80
C GLN A 449 -21.44 -8.93 4.89
N ASP A 450 -20.15 -8.78 5.21
CA ASP A 450 -19.40 -9.60 6.17
C ASP A 450 -19.50 -11.12 5.87
N LEU A 451 -19.47 -11.47 4.57
CA LEU A 451 -19.52 -12.83 4.09
C LEU A 451 -18.19 -13.27 3.49
N VAL A 452 -17.90 -14.55 3.63
CA VAL A 452 -16.69 -15.20 3.11
C VAL A 452 -17.13 -16.40 2.30
N ASP A 453 -16.90 -16.35 1.01
CA ASP A 453 -17.12 -17.49 0.12
C ASP A 453 -15.85 -18.32 -0.05
N TYR A 454 -16.02 -19.60 -0.33
CA TYR A 454 -14.93 -20.49 -0.72
C TYR A 454 -15.38 -21.53 -1.74
N SER A 455 -14.43 -21.94 -2.58
CA SER A 455 -14.65 -23.01 -3.55
C SER A 455 -14.42 -24.40 -2.91
N ASP A 456 -15.13 -25.38 -3.42
CA ASP A 456 -14.82 -26.79 -3.26
C ASP A 456 -14.47 -27.35 -4.64
N LEU A 457 -13.19 -27.54 -4.91
CA LEU A 457 -12.71 -28.05 -6.20
C LEU A 457 -13.18 -29.48 -6.49
N GLY A 458 -13.46 -30.28 -5.45
CA GLY A 458 -13.96 -31.65 -5.59
C GLY A 458 -15.38 -31.70 -6.14
N THR A 459 -16.23 -30.78 -5.76
CA THR A 459 -17.64 -30.68 -6.19
C THR A 459 -17.90 -29.63 -7.24
N GLY A 460 -16.97 -28.70 -7.45
CA GLY A 460 -17.14 -27.55 -8.36
C GLY A 460 -18.13 -26.50 -7.82
N LYS A 461 -18.42 -26.49 -6.53
CA LYS A 461 -19.39 -25.58 -5.90
C LYS A 461 -18.74 -24.51 -5.06
N SER A 462 -19.44 -23.40 -4.88
CA SER A 462 -19.13 -22.38 -3.87
C SER A 462 -19.91 -22.63 -2.58
N HIS A 463 -19.32 -22.27 -1.47
CA HIS A 463 -19.90 -22.29 -0.12
C HIS A 463 -19.68 -20.94 0.55
N GLU A 464 -20.46 -20.64 1.59
CA GLU A 464 -20.46 -19.35 2.27
C GLU A 464 -20.37 -19.50 3.79
N LEU A 465 -19.62 -18.59 4.40
CA LEU A 465 -19.54 -18.39 5.84
C LEU A 465 -19.87 -16.94 6.16
N LYS A 466 -20.51 -16.71 7.31
CA LYS A 466 -20.75 -15.38 7.83
C LYS A 466 -19.75 -15.07 8.95
N LEU A 467 -19.12 -13.90 8.89
CA LEU A 467 -18.32 -13.40 10.00
C LEU A 467 -19.24 -13.01 11.17
N PRO A 468 -18.83 -13.23 12.41
CA PRO A 468 -19.58 -12.80 13.57
C PRO A 468 -19.68 -11.26 13.58
N ALA A 469 -20.84 -10.70 13.85
CA ALA A 469 -21.01 -9.26 14.00
C ALA A 469 -20.15 -8.72 15.15
N GLU A 470 -19.74 -7.47 15.04
CA GLU A 470 -19.03 -6.78 16.12
C GLU A 470 -20.00 -6.60 17.31
N THR A 471 -19.66 -7.20 18.44
CA THR A 471 -20.47 -7.10 19.66
C THR A 471 -20.27 -5.75 20.33
N GLY A 472 -21.33 -5.25 20.99
CA GLY A 472 -21.30 -3.94 21.67
C GLY A 472 -21.69 -2.74 20.81
N GLU A 473 -21.39 -2.74 19.52
CA GLU A 473 -21.78 -1.65 18.60
C GLU A 473 -23.29 -1.61 18.40
N MET A 474 -23.94 -2.76 18.29
CA MET A 474 -25.40 -2.87 18.19
C MET A 474 -26.12 -2.37 19.45
N GLU A 475 -25.51 -2.54 20.61
CA GLU A 475 -26.06 -2.13 21.90
C GLU A 475 -26.02 -0.60 22.10
N GLN A 476 -25.09 0.06 21.42
CA GLN A 476 -24.95 1.52 21.46
C GLN A 476 -25.97 2.26 20.58
N LEU A 477 -26.68 1.54 19.69
CA LEU A 477 -27.67 2.14 18.80
C LEU A 477 -29.00 2.33 19.47
N THR A 478 -29.64 3.50 19.27
CA THR A 478 -31.05 3.73 19.59
C THR A 478 -31.94 2.93 18.64
N ALA A 479 -33.21 2.75 19.03
CA ALA A 479 -34.19 2.08 18.17
C ALA A 479 -34.42 2.83 16.84
N ASP A 480 -34.37 4.17 16.86
CA ASP A 480 -34.51 4.97 15.66
C ASP A 480 -33.29 4.89 14.72
N GLU A 481 -32.10 4.82 15.28
CA GLU A 481 -30.89 4.59 14.48
C GLU A 481 -30.91 3.22 13.82
N ARG A 482 -31.35 2.16 14.52
CA ARG A 482 -31.49 0.82 13.91
C ARG A 482 -32.44 0.87 12.71
N LYS A 483 -33.60 1.51 12.83
CA LYS A 483 -34.53 1.72 11.73
C LYS A 483 -33.91 2.53 10.59
N LEU A 484 -33.12 3.56 10.92
CA LEU A 484 -32.43 4.37 9.93
C LEU A 484 -31.44 3.53 9.13
N TYR A 485 -30.59 2.74 9.79
CA TYR A 485 -29.62 1.87 9.13
C TYR A 485 -30.29 0.80 8.26
N ASP A 486 -31.45 0.27 8.67
CA ASP A 486 -32.24 -0.68 7.86
C ASP A 486 -32.71 -0.06 6.52
N THR A 487 -32.83 1.27 6.44
CA THR A 487 -33.20 1.96 5.20
C THR A 487 -32.03 2.22 4.27
N PHE A 488 -30.79 2.08 4.74
CA PHE A 488 -29.62 2.32 3.91
C PHE A 488 -29.47 1.19 2.89
N GLN A 489 -29.33 1.58 1.64
CA GLN A 489 -28.89 0.66 0.59
C GLN A 489 -27.51 0.12 0.95
N PRO A 490 -27.13 -1.07 0.43
CA PRO A 490 -26.13 -1.91 1.06
C PRO A 490 -24.96 -1.09 1.52
N PRO A 491 -24.50 -1.34 2.74
CA PRO A 491 -23.30 -0.72 3.21
C PRO A 491 -22.21 -1.10 2.21
N ASP A 492 -21.74 -0.13 1.48
CA ASP A 492 -20.49 -0.28 0.80
C ASP A 492 -19.37 0.04 1.78
N PHE A 493 -18.13 -0.04 1.32
CA PHE A 493 -17.00 0.29 2.17
C PHE A 493 -16.99 1.76 2.65
N ASN A 494 -17.78 2.64 2.03
CA ASN A 494 -17.89 4.04 2.43
C ASN A 494 -18.95 4.29 3.51
N SER A 495 -19.89 3.39 3.65
CA SER A 495 -21.03 3.53 4.56
C SER A 495 -21.31 2.19 5.24
N PRO A 496 -20.33 1.65 6.02
CA PRO A 496 -20.55 0.39 6.71
C PRO A 496 -21.57 0.56 7.81
N PHE A 497 -22.31 -0.51 8.09
CA PHE A 497 -23.08 -0.58 9.32
C PHE A 497 -22.16 -0.44 10.53
N PRO A 498 -22.63 0.15 11.66
CA PRO A 498 -21.83 0.27 12.87
C PRO A 498 -21.29 -1.07 13.41
N TRP A 499 -22.01 -2.16 13.19
CA TRP A 499 -21.64 -3.53 13.61
C TRP A 499 -20.83 -4.31 12.56
N ALA A 500 -20.51 -3.71 11.41
CA ALA A 500 -19.79 -4.41 10.35
C ALA A 500 -18.34 -4.68 10.72
N GLN A 501 -17.86 -5.89 10.46
CA GLN A 501 -16.44 -6.23 10.54
C GLN A 501 -15.66 -5.57 9.41
N GLY A 502 -16.28 -5.43 8.24
CA GLY A 502 -15.68 -4.83 7.06
C GLY A 502 -14.46 -5.62 6.56
N PRO A 503 -14.63 -6.91 6.22
CA PRO A 503 -13.54 -7.73 5.72
C PRO A 503 -12.96 -7.12 4.44
N ARG A 504 -11.64 -6.88 4.42
CA ARG A 504 -11.02 -6.13 3.33
C ARG A 504 -10.23 -7.01 2.38
N ARG A 505 -9.16 -7.60 2.89
CA ARG A 505 -8.34 -8.54 2.15
C ARG A 505 -7.97 -9.71 3.03
N MET A 506 -7.35 -10.72 2.43
CA MET A 506 -7.08 -11.97 3.11
C MET A 506 -5.82 -12.64 2.59
N GLY A 507 -5.23 -13.49 3.42
CA GLY A 507 -4.09 -14.32 3.08
C GLY A 507 -4.22 -15.72 3.67
N ALA A 508 -3.72 -16.70 2.96
CA ALA A 508 -3.72 -18.07 3.42
C ALA A 508 -2.35 -18.49 3.98
N ASP A 509 -2.36 -19.25 5.05
CA ASP A 509 -1.20 -19.98 5.52
C ASP A 509 -0.96 -21.16 4.58
N LYS A 510 0.03 -21.03 3.69
CA LYS A 510 0.35 -22.08 2.71
C LYS A 510 0.93 -23.34 3.35
N ASN A 511 1.32 -23.29 4.62
CA ASN A 511 1.87 -24.41 5.39
C ASN A 511 0.93 -24.88 6.51
N GLY A 512 -0.24 -24.25 6.68
CA GLY A 512 -1.20 -24.52 7.75
C GLY A 512 -2.65 -24.52 7.29
N ASP A 513 -3.55 -24.77 8.22
CA ASP A 513 -4.99 -24.91 7.98
C ASP A 513 -5.79 -23.63 8.17
N TYR A 514 -5.16 -22.45 8.00
CA TYR A 514 -5.85 -21.21 8.26
C TYR A 514 -5.82 -20.24 7.09
N VAL A 515 -6.97 -19.62 6.85
CA VAL A 515 -7.11 -18.39 6.07
C VAL A 515 -7.33 -17.24 7.06
N TRP A 516 -6.66 -16.13 6.83
CA TRP A 516 -6.70 -14.95 7.68
C TRP A 516 -7.27 -13.76 6.93
N ILE A 517 -8.15 -13.01 7.57
CA ILE A 517 -8.92 -11.92 6.98
C ILE A 517 -8.66 -10.65 7.79
N GLY A 518 -8.39 -9.55 7.11
CA GLY A 518 -8.29 -8.23 7.72
C GLY A 518 -9.67 -7.59 7.85
N ASP A 519 -10.21 -7.55 9.07
CA ASP A 519 -11.50 -6.94 9.37
C ASP A 519 -11.31 -5.46 9.73
N SER A 520 -11.31 -4.62 8.69
CA SER A 520 -10.89 -3.22 8.80
C SER A 520 -11.71 -2.41 9.81
N PHE A 521 -13.02 -2.64 9.89
CA PHE A 521 -13.87 -1.90 10.81
C PHE A 521 -14.00 -2.58 12.18
N GLY A 522 -13.81 -3.90 12.24
CA GLY A 522 -13.78 -4.65 13.50
C GLY A 522 -12.50 -4.46 14.30
N GLY A 523 -11.42 -3.96 13.66
CA GLY A 523 -10.12 -3.81 14.34
C GLY A 523 -9.51 -5.13 14.77
N ASN A 524 -9.75 -6.19 14.00
CA ASN A 524 -9.30 -7.55 14.30
C ASN A 524 -8.89 -8.30 13.02
N LEU A 525 -8.26 -9.45 13.20
CA LEU A 525 -8.11 -10.44 12.14
C LEU A 525 -9.11 -11.58 12.39
N ALA A 526 -9.90 -11.96 11.38
CA ALA A 526 -10.63 -13.21 11.44
C ALA A 526 -9.75 -14.35 10.94
N ARG A 527 -9.64 -15.41 11.74
CA ARG A 527 -8.96 -16.66 11.39
C ARG A 527 -9.99 -17.73 11.10
N VAL A 528 -9.97 -18.29 9.90
CA VAL A 528 -10.88 -19.36 9.48
C VAL A 528 -10.09 -20.64 9.30
N ASN A 529 -10.51 -21.72 9.96
CA ASN A 529 -9.93 -23.05 9.73
C ASN A 529 -10.52 -23.64 8.43
N ILE A 530 -9.66 -24.00 7.48
CA ILE A 530 -10.10 -24.49 6.16
C ILE A 530 -10.77 -25.87 6.20
N GLN A 531 -10.58 -26.65 7.26
CA GLN A 531 -11.19 -27.98 7.45
C GLN A 531 -12.52 -27.88 8.23
N THR A 532 -12.48 -27.30 9.43
CA THR A 532 -13.65 -27.25 10.33
C THR A 532 -14.60 -26.09 10.03
N LYS A 533 -14.15 -25.06 9.29
CA LYS A 533 -14.86 -23.81 9.02
C LYS A 533 -15.10 -22.95 10.27
N GLU A 534 -14.42 -23.25 11.36
CA GLU A 534 -14.46 -22.44 12.58
C GLU A 534 -13.85 -21.07 12.32
N VAL A 535 -14.56 -20.02 12.73
CA VAL A 535 -14.11 -18.61 12.66
C VAL A 535 -13.73 -18.14 14.06
N LYS A 536 -12.52 -17.56 14.20
CA LYS A 536 -12.05 -16.97 15.44
C LYS A 536 -11.53 -15.57 15.18
N LEU A 537 -12.00 -14.58 15.95
CA LEU A 537 -11.50 -13.21 15.91
C LEU A 537 -10.26 -13.06 16.79
N VAL A 538 -9.25 -12.40 16.25
CA VAL A 538 -7.98 -12.07 16.92
C VAL A 538 -7.85 -10.54 16.93
N PRO A 539 -8.08 -9.89 18.10
CA PRO A 539 -8.05 -8.44 18.16
C PRO A 539 -6.65 -7.87 17.90
N LEU A 540 -6.59 -6.72 17.27
CA LEU A 540 -5.38 -5.91 17.18
C LEU A 540 -5.03 -5.31 18.55
N PRO A 541 -3.80 -4.82 18.77
CA PRO A 541 -3.39 -4.22 20.05
C PRO A 541 -4.23 -3.01 20.48
N ARG A 542 -4.76 -2.25 19.52
CA ARG A 542 -5.69 -1.11 19.72
C ARG A 542 -6.83 -1.21 18.70
N PRO A 543 -7.80 -2.11 18.90
CA PRO A 543 -8.84 -2.38 17.91
C PRO A 543 -9.71 -1.14 17.62
N GLU A 544 -9.84 -0.23 18.58
CA GLU A 544 -10.60 1.00 18.46
C GLU A 544 -9.97 2.05 17.52
N SER A 545 -8.70 1.85 17.10
CA SER A 545 -7.98 2.82 16.27
C SER A 545 -7.17 2.20 15.13
N GLN A 546 -6.99 0.89 15.13
CA GLN A 546 -6.21 0.16 14.14
C GLN A 546 -7.11 -0.60 13.18
N GLN A 547 -6.78 -0.52 11.89
CA GLN A 547 -7.60 -1.07 10.81
C GLN A 547 -6.74 -1.95 9.88
N PRO A 548 -6.80 -3.28 10.02
CA PRO A 548 -6.06 -4.19 9.14
C PRO A 548 -6.65 -4.14 7.73
N TYR A 549 -5.81 -4.34 6.72
CA TYR A 549 -6.25 -4.31 5.34
C TYR A 549 -5.84 -5.57 4.57
N GLU A 550 -4.57 -5.71 4.21
CA GLU A 550 -4.02 -6.91 3.59
C GLU A 550 -3.48 -7.84 4.66
N VAL A 551 -3.49 -9.12 4.39
CA VAL A 551 -2.90 -10.14 5.25
C VAL A 551 -2.00 -11.05 4.44
N ALA A 552 -0.80 -11.30 4.95
CA ALA A 552 0.12 -12.28 4.40
C ALA A 552 0.66 -13.17 5.52
N VAL A 553 0.89 -14.45 5.24
CA VAL A 553 1.41 -15.40 6.24
C VAL A 553 2.78 -15.89 5.77
N ASP A 554 3.78 -15.83 6.66
CA ASP A 554 5.12 -16.30 6.36
C ASP A 554 5.26 -17.84 6.62
N LYS A 555 6.39 -18.41 6.21
CA LYS A 555 6.63 -19.85 6.36
C LYS A 555 6.70 -20.33 7.82
N ASN A 556 6.88 -19.42 8.77
CA ASN A 556 6.91 -19.69 10.20
C ASN A 556 5.53 -19.46 10.85
N HIS A 557 4.49 -19.32 10.04
CA HIS A 557 3.11 -19.06 10.46
C HIS A 557 2.90 -17.70 11.12
N ASN A 558 3.84 -16.74 11.02
CA ASN A 558 3.56 -15.39 11.47
C ASN A 558 2.60 -14.71 10.49
N VAL A 559 1.62 -14.01 11.03
CA VAL A 559 0.62 -13.27 10.26
C VAL A 559 1.01 -11.80 10.18
N TRP A 560 1.19 -11.30 8.99
CA TRP A 560 1.55 -9.93 8.70
C TRP A 560 0.34 -9.18 8.17
N THR A 561 0.15 -7.94 8.62
CA THR A 561 -0.91 -7.07 8.12
C THR A 561 -0.45 -5.62 8.09
N ASN A 562 -0.85 -4.87 7.07
CA ASN A 562 -0.75 -3.42 7.10
C ASN A 562 -1.98 -2.84 7.82
N LEU A 563 -1.76 -1.82 8.61
CA LEU A 563 -2.80 -1.08 9.30
C LEU A 563 -3.03 0.23 8.53
N TRP A 564 -3.86 0.14 7.51
CA TRP A 564 -3.89 1.05 6.37
C TRP A 564 -4.11 2.54 6.69
N SER A 565 -4.91 2.87 7.68
CA SER A 565 -5.19 4.27 8.04
C SER A 565 -4.21 4.83 9.10
N THR A 566 -3.08 4.15 9.34
CA THR A 566 -2.28 4.38 10.56
C THR A 566 -0.77 4.52 10.39
N ASP A 567 -0.20 4.28 9.23
CA ASP A 567 1.26 4.21 9.00
C ASP A 567 1.97 3.14 9.86
N LEU A 568 1.35 1.95 9.99
CA LEU A 568 1.84 0.82 10.77
C LEU A 568 1.78 -0.49 9.99
N ILE A 569 2.71 -1.40 10.33
CA ILE A 569 2.65 -2.81 9.98
C ILE A 569 2.57 -3.63 11.27
N GLY A 570 1.66 -4.60 11.31
CA GLY A 570 1.53 -5.56 12.40
C GLY A 570 2.09 -6.92 12.00
N LYS A 571 2.79 -7.57 12.93
CA LYS A 571 3.14 -8.99 12.88
C LYS A 571 2.54 -9.68 14.10
N TYR A 572 1.73 -10.70 13.85
CA TYR A 572 1.17 -11.57 14.89
C TYR A 572 1.86 -12.91 14.87
N ASP A 573 2.47 -13.28 15.97
CA ASP A 573 3.07 -14.59 16.19
C ASP A 573 1.98 -15.55 16.71
N GLN A 574 1.57 -16.50 15.88
CA GLN A 574 0.52 -17.48 16.22
C GLN A 574 0.92 -18.39 17.39
N GLY A 575 2.21 -18.67 17.56
CA GLY A 575 2.72 -19.55 18.60
C GLY A 575 2.63 -18.93 20.00
N THR A 576 2.91 -17.62 20.09
CA THR A 576 2.93 -16.88 21.36
C THR A 576 1.70 -16.00 21.59
N GLY A 577 0.91 -15.75 20.56
CA GLY A 577 -0.22 -14.82 20.61
C GLY A 577 0.19 -13.35 20.73
N LYS A 578 1.45 -13.00 20.42
CA LYS A 578 1.97 -11.64 20.58
C LYS A 578 1.99 -10.87 19.28
N TRP A 579 1.74 -9.57 19.40
CA TRP A 579 1.88 -8.60 18.32
C TRP A 579 3.20 -7.86 18.40
N THR A 580 3.83 -7.62 17.25
CA THR A 580 4.89 -6.61 17.05
C THR A 580 4.38 -5.57 16.07
N LEU A 581 4.45 -4.29 16.41
CA LEU A 581 4.07 -3.17 15.54
C LEU A 581 5.33 -2.46 15.04
N PHE A 582 5.37 -2.20 13.73
CA PHE A 582 6.46 -1.49 13.06
C PHE A 582 5.93 -0.16 12.53
N ASP A 583 6.52 0.95 13.01
CA ASP A 583 6.18 2.28 12.52
C ASP A 583 6.80 2.53 11.15
N LEU A 584 6.02 3.09 10.23
CA LEU A 584 6.54 3.51 8.93
C LEU A 584 7.24 4.87 9.05
N PRO A 585 8.40 5.05 8.38
CA PRO A 585 9.14 6.31 8.46
C PRO A 585 8.47 7.47 7.72
N THR A 586 7.61 7.16 6.73
CA THR A 586 6.82 8.15 5.98
C THR A 586 5.40 8.23 6.54
N ARG A 587 4.90 9.45 6.80
CA ARG A 587 3.51 9.71 7.20
C ARG A 587 2.60 9.81 5.98
N GLY A 588 1.34 9.36 6.14
CA GLY A 588 0.35 9.38 5.07
C GLY A 588 0.60 8.36 3.98
N SER A 589 1.23 7.25 4.30
CA SER A 589 1.59 6.19 3.35
C SER A 589 0.37 5.53 2.70
N GLU A 590 -0.72 5.32 3.45
CA GLU A 590 -1.91 4.57 3.03
C GLU A 590 -1.53 3.27 2.30
N THR A 591 -0.79 2.43 2.97
CA THR A 591 -0.39 1.12 2.45
C THR A 591 -1.63 0.24 2.28
N ARG A 592 -1.89 -0.22 1.05
CA ARG A 592 -3.07 -1.05 0.70
C ARG A 592 -2.74 -2.50 0.41
N TYR A 593 -1.47 -2.84 0.43
CA TYR A 593 -0.98 -4.17 0.14
C TYR A 593 0.33 -4.41 0.88
N ILE A 594 0.60 -5.66 1.17
CA ILE A 594 1.91 -6.13 1.59
C ILE A 594 2.24 -7.42 0.84
N SER A 595 3.50 -7.60 0.51
CA SER A 595 4.00 -8.89 0.05
C SER A 595 5.27 -9.26 0.80
N LEU A 596 5.50 -10.56 0.92
CA LEU A 596 6.62 -11.11 1.65
C LEU A 596 7.68 -11.69 0.70
N LEU A 597 8.95 -11.45 1.00
CA LEU A 597 10.08 -12.06 0.32
C LEU A 597 11.13 -12.48 1.35
N GLU A 598 11.50 -13.74 1.35
CA GLU A 598 12.74 -14.16 2.00
C GLU A 598 13.90 -14.01 1.03
N ARG A 599 14.87 -13.20 1.41
CA ARG A 599 16.06 -12.96 0.62
C ARG A 599 17.27 -12.84 1.53
N ASP A 600 18.36 -13.50 1.12
CA ASP A 600 19.63 -13.50 1.87
C ASP A 600 19.44 -13.90 3.36
N GLY A 601 18.53 -14.84 3.62
CA GLY A 601 18.17 -15.30 4.96
C GLY A 601 17.38 -14.30 5.81
N LYS A 602 16.88 -13.21 5.21
CA LYS A 602 16.11 -12.16 5.90
C LYS A 602 14.69 -12.06 5.35
N MET A 603 13.74 -11.85 6.25
CA MET A 603 12.39 -11.50 5.86
C MET A 603 12.35 -10.04 5.40
N GLN A 604 11.79 -9.83 4.22
CA GLN A 604 11.48 -8.53 3.64
C GLN A 604 9.98 -8.39 3.45
N VAL A 605 9.43 -7.25 3.81
CA VAL A 605 8.05 -6.87 3.56
C VAL A 605 8.04 -5.72 2.55
N VAL A 606 7.41 -5.94 1.41
CA VAL A 606 7.28 -4.94 0.35
C VAL A 606 5.98 -4.17 0.56
N LEU A 607 6.06 -2.85 0.53
CA LEU A 607 5.02 -1.93 0.96
C LEU A 607 4.79 -0.86 -0.11
N PRO A 608 3.66 -0.87 -0.83
CA PRO A 608 3.28 0.25 -1.68
C PRO A 608 2.68 1.38 -0.83
N TYR A 609 3.22 2.59 -0.95
CA TYR A 609 2.68 3.79 -0.32
C TYR A 609 1.82 4.55 -1.33
N SER A 610 0.53 4.26 -1.32
CA SER A 610 -0.39 4.73 -2.37
C SER A 610 -0.48 6.25 -2.46
N ARG A 611 -0.42 6.97 -1.32
CA ARG A 611 -0.61 8.43 -1.28
C ARG A 611 0.67 9.22 -1.42
N THR A 612 1.79 8.66 -1.02
CA THR A 612 3.09 9.34 -1.10
C THR A 612 3.94 8.88 -2.27
N ARG A 613 3.37 8.05 -3.15
CA ARG A 613 4.02 7.54 -4.39
C ARG A 613 5.40 6.94 -4.12
N LYS A 614 5.45 5.99 -3.20
CA LYS A 614 6.68 5.27 -2.90
C LYS A 614 6.40 3.77 -2.92
N VAL A 615 7.44 2.98 -3.17
CA VAL A 615 7.46 1.57 -2.79
C VAL A 615 8.56 1.39 -1.77
N ALA A 616 8.24 0.78 -0.63
CA ALA A 616 9.22 0.55 0.41
C ALA A 616 9.49 -0.94 0.60
N VAL A 617 10.69 -1.25 1.07
CA VAL A 617 11.09 -2.57 1.56
C VAL A 617 11.51 -2.43 3.00
N MET A 618 10.75 -3.06 3.90
CA MET A 618 11.11 -3.24 5.30
C MET A 618 11.86 -4.56 5.44
N THR A 619 13.11 -4.52 5.87
CA THR A 619 13.95 -5.71 6.10
C THR A 619 14.13 -5.95 7.59
N LEU A 620 13.81 -7.15 8.06
CA LEU A 620 14.10 -7.55 9.44
C LEU A 620 15.59 -7.84 9.59
N ARG A 621 16.22 -7.24 10.59
CA ARG A 621 17.62 -7.48 10.96
C ARG A 621 17.67 -8.20 12.29
N SER A 622 18.56 -9.17 12.41
CA SER A 622 18.83 -9.85 13.68
C SER A 622 19.68 -8.96 14.59
N GLU A 623 19.78 -9.33 15.86
CA GLU A 623 20.74 -8.70 16.80
C GLU A 623 22.18 -8.86 16.30
N ALA A 624 22.52 -10.03 15.73
CA ALA A 624 23.84 -10.29 15.16
C ALA A 624 24.17 -9.35 13.98
N ASP A 625 23.20 -9.03 13.13
CA ASP A 625 23.39 -8.05 12.05
C ASP A 625 23.80 -6.67 12.58
N LEU A 626 23.16 -6.22 13.66
CA LEU A 626 23.48 -4.94 14.28
C LEU A 626 24.84 -4.95 14.97
N GLN A 627 25.18 -6.03 15.66
CA GLN A 627 26.48 -6.18 16.31
C GLN A 627 27.62 -6.20 15.27
N ALA A 628 27.40 -6.85 14.13
CA ALA A 628 28.36 -6.84 13.02
C ALA A 628 28.58 -5.42 12.45
N LEU A 629 27.50 -4.66 12.23
CA LEU A 629 27.59 -3.26 11.79
C LEU A 629 28.31 -2.37 12.82
N LYS A 630 27.98 -2.55 14.09
CA LYS A 630 28.63 -1.83 15.20
C LYS A 630 30.13 -2.09 15.22
N ALA A 631 30.54 -3.36 15.14
CA ALA A 631 31.96 -3.73 15.11
C ALA A 631 32.71 -3.10 13.91
N GLN A 632 32.07 -3.07 12.72
CA GLN A 632 32.63 -2.41 11.55
C GLN A 632 32.82 -0.89 11.76
N VAL A 633 31.83 -0.20 12.34
CA VAL A 633 31.90 1.24 12.63
C VAL A 633 32.97 1.55 13.68
N GLU A 634 33.11 0.73 14.69
CA GLU A 634 34.10 0.89 15.76
C GLU A 634 35.53 0.52 15.34
N GLY A 635 35.72 0.06 14.08
CA GLY A 635 37.03 -0.31 13.54
C GLY A 635 37.63 -1.54 14.22
N ARG A 636 36.80 -2.37 14.82
CA ARG A 636 37.24 -3.64 15.42
C ARG A 636 37.21 -4.72 14.34
N PRO A 637 38.30 -5.48 14.17
CA PRO A 637 38.33 -6.58 13.22
C PRO A 637 37.36 -7.70 13.57
#